data_082e3d04dc1a11757b0ad6d6930738d4
#
_entry.id   082e3d04dc1a11757b0ad6d6930738d4
#
_cell.length_a   1.000
_cell.length_b   1.000
_cell.length_c   1.000
_cell.angle_alpha   90.00
_cell.angle_beta   90.00
_cell.angle_gamma   90.00
#
_symmetry.space_group_name_H-M   'P 1'
#
loop_
_entity.id
_entity.type
_entity.pdbx_description
1 polymer ?
#
loop_
_entity_poly.entity_id
_entity_poly.type
_entity_poly.pdbx_seq_one_letter_code
_entity_poly.pdbx_strand_id
1 'polypeptide(L)'
;MITWKRIALMLLSLVSLSAAARAEEIPMRLVEAATRGDAGVVAKLISAGAPLEERGPGGRTALLVATRANHVEVARLLIEAGADVNAKDDIRDTPFLYAGAEGRNEILGMILATGRARLDDTNRYGGVAIIPAAHHGHPETVRILLETDIDIDHVNDLGWTALIEAVILGDGGPVYQEIVGLLVDAGANNIPDRDGKTPSQLARERGFDAIAERIERGPRS
;
A
#
# COMPACT_ATOMS: atom_id res chain seq x y z
N MET A 1 36.86 45.52 -40.86
CA MET A 1 37.11 44.05 -40.88
C MET A 1 37.02 43.53 -39.45
N ILE A 2 35.92 42.88 -39.15
CA ILE A 2 35.72 42.23 -37.82
C ILE A 2 36.40 40.86 -37.93
N THR A 3 37.46 40.67 -37.17
CA THR A 3 38.32 39.48 -37.27
C THR A 3 37.59 38.27 -36.66
N TRP A 4 37.63 37.13 -37.33
CA TRP A 4 37.05 35.83 -36.96
C TRP A 4 37.36 35.41 -35.52
N LYS A 5 38.41 35.92 -34.88
CA LYS A 5 38.77 35.67 -33.49
C LYS A 5 37.74 36.22 -32.47
N ARG A 6 37.03 37.31 -32.82
CA ARG A 6 36.02 37.90 -31.93
C ARG A 6 34.68 37.14 -31.95
N ILE A 7 34.36 36.49 -33.08
CA ILE A 7 33.16 35.67 -33.24
C ILE A 7 33.35 34.35 -32.48
N ALA A 8 34.53 33.74 -32.52
CA ALA A 8 34.84 32.53 -31.79
C ALA A 8 34.79 32.72 -30.23
N LEU A 9 35.22 33.88 -29.73
CA LEU A 9 35.12 34.18 -28.31
C LEU A 9 33.68 34.41 -27.84
N MET A 10 32.82 34.98 -28.69
CA MET A 10 31.39 35.20 -28.34
C MET A 10 30.58 33.91 -28.33
N LEU A 11 30.91 32.96 -29.21
CA LEU A 11 30.25 31.64 -29.25
C LEU A 11 30.69 30.75 -28.07
N LEU A 12 31.95 30.84 -27.63
CA LEU A 12 32.41 30.12 -26.43
C LEU A 12 31.77 30.65 -25.14
N SER A 13 31.47 31.95 -25.06
CA SER A 13 30.83 32.53 -23.84
C SER A 13 29.33 32.16 -23.76
N LEU A 14 28.64 31.96 -24.88
CA LEU A 14 27.24 31.52 -24.91
C LEU A 14 27.09 30.03 -24.58
N VAL A 15 28.05 29.18 -24.96
CA VAL A 15 28.05 27.77 -24.59
C VAL A 15 28.40 27.55 -23.12
N SER A 16 29.30 28.38 -22.55
CA SER A 16 29.65 28.29 -21.12
C SER A 16 28.52 28.77 -20.21
N LEU A 17 27.69 29.74 -20.64
CA LEU A 17 26.55 30.24 -19.86
C LEU A 17 25.43 29.24 -19.79
N SER A 18 25.24 28.39 -20.84
CA SER A 18 24.24 27.32 -20.85
C SER A 18 24.63 26.12 -19.98
N ALA A 19 25.92 25.88 -19.78
CA ALA A 19 26.44 24.83 -18.90
C ALA A 19 26.42 25.24 -17.42
N ALA A 20 26.69 26.52 -17.12
CA ALA A 20 26.64 27.04 -15.76
C ALA A 20 25.21 27.21 -15.22
N ALA A 21 24.21 27.49 -16.09
CA ALA A 21 22.81 27.57 -15.69
C ALA A 21 22.18 26.17 -15.43
N ARG A 22 22.88 25.08 -15.74
CA ARG A 22 22.47 23.69 -15.42
C ARG A 22 23.02 23.17 -14.10
N ALA A 23 23.84 23.95 -13.39
CA ALA A 23 24.61 23.45 -12.23
C ALA A 23 24.03 23.82 -10.86
N GLU A 24 22.79 24.35 -10.76
CA GLU A 24 22.23 24.79 -9.48
C GLU A 24 20.83 24.22 -9.12
N GLU A 25 20.32 23.24 -9.84
CA GLU A 25 19.24 22.42 -9.29
C GLU A 25 19.91 21.24 -8.56
N ILE A 26 19.99 21.30 -7.23
CA ILE A 26 20.15 20.08 -6.42
C ILE A 26 19.03 19.17 -6.88
N PRO A 27 19.31 18.04 -7.55
CA PRO A 27 18.23 17.24 -8.12
C PRO A 27 17.37 16.73 -6.96
N MET A 28 16.15 17.27 -6.85
CA MET A 28 15.18 16.78 -5.88
C MET A 28 15.00 15.29 -6.17
N ARG A 29 15.17 14.45 -5.15
CA ARG A 29 15.02 13.01 -5.29
C ARG A 29 13.56 12.65 -5.50
N LEU A 30 13.30 11.60 -6.28
CA LEU A 30 11.92 11.15 -6.56
C LEU A 30 11.14 10.85 -5.27
N VAL A 31 11.81 10.25 -4.27
CA VAL A 31 11.22 9.97 -2.95
C VAL A 31 10.83 11.26 -2.21
N GLU A 32 11.62 12.33 -2.32
CA GLU A 32 11.31 13.62 -1.68
C GLU A 32 10.11 14.30 -2.33
N ALA A 33 10.05 14.30 -3.67
CA ALA A 33 8.90 14.82 -4.42
C ALA A 33 7.63 14.04 -4.10
N ALA A 34 7.72 12.70 -4.04
CA ALA A 34 6.62 11.83 -3.67
C ALA A 34 6.15 12.06 -2.22
N THR A 35 7.08 12.31 -1.28
CA THR A 35 6.76 12.62 0.11
C THR A 35 5.97 13.94 0.24
N ARG A 36 6.28 14.92 -0.61
CA ARG A 36 5.58 16.21 -0.64
C ARG A 36 4.24 16.17 -1.37
N GLY A 37 3.96 15.09 -2.11
CA GLY A 37 2.77 14.99 -2.96
C GLY A 37 2.85 15.85 -4.22
N ASP A 38 4.03 16.28 -4.65
CA ASP A 38 4.21 17.14 -5.81
C ASP A 38 4.17 16.32 -7.11
N ALA A 39 2.95 16.06 -7.59
CA ALA A 39 2.72 15.28 -8.81
C ALA A 39 3.40 15.91 -10.04
N GLY A 40 3.49 17.25 -10.11
CA GLY A 40 4.14 17.93 -11.23
C GLY A 40 5.64 17.70 -11.28
N VAL A 41 6.31 17.72 -10.11
CA VAL A 41 7.74 17.40 -9.99
C VAL A 41 7.98 15.91 -10.22
N VAL A 42 7.15 15.03 -9.65
CA VAL A 42 7.23 13.58 -9.86
C VAL A 42 7.14 13.23 -11.35
N ALA A 43 6.18 13.79 -12.09
CA ALA A 43 6.04 13.57 -13.53
C ALA A 43 7.29 13.99 -14.31
N LYS A 44 7.89 15.15 -13.97
CA LYS A 44 9.14 15.62 -14.60
C LYS A 44 10.32 14.69 -14.31
N LEU A 45 10.45 14.24 -13.06
CA LEU A 45 11.53 13.33 -12.65
C LEU A 45 11.40 11.97 -13.34
N ILE A 46 10.18 11.40 -13.43
CA ILE A 46 9.91 10.16 -14.18
C ILE A 46 10.30 10.34 -15.65
N SER A 47 9.88 11.44 -16.30
CA SER A 47 10.20 11.74 -17.70
C SER A 47 11.70 11.93 -17.93
N ALA A 48 12.44 12.37 -16.93
CA ALA A 48 13.90 12.50 -16.94
C ALA A 48 14.64 11.18 -16.67
N GLY A 49 13.92 10.07 -16.45
CA GLY A 49 14.49 8.76 -16.19
C GLY A 49 14.96 8.55 -14.75
N ALA A 50 14.36 9.24 -13.76
CA ALA A 50 14.68 9.02 -12.36
C ALA A 50 14.42 7.55 -11.97
N PRO A 51 15.31 6.92 -11.17
CA PRO A 51 15.13 5.52 -10.76
C PRO A 51 13.92 5.40 -9.83
N LEU A 52 12.91 4.61 -10.25
CA LEU A 52 11.65 4.44 -9.52
C LEU A 52 11.83 3.76 -8.16
N GLU A 53 12.82 2.85 -8.07
CA GLU A 53 13.09 2.05 -6.87
C GLU A 53 14.18 2.64 -5.97
N GLU A 54 14.52 3.92 -6.16
CA GLU A 54 15.42 4.61 -5.26
C GLU A 54 14.85 4.60 -3.83
N ARG A 55 15.72 4.31 -2.86
CA ARG A 55 15.34 4.17 -1.46
C ARG A 55 15.60 5.44 -0.67
N GLY A 56 14.57 5.91 0.01
CA GLY A 56 14.63 6.99 1.00
C GLY A 56 14.79 6.46 2.42
N PRO A 57 14.54 7.31 3.42
CA PRO A 57 14.59 6.93 4.83
C PRO A 57 13.69 5.73 5.14
N GLY A 58 14.21 4.76 5.91
CA GLY A 58 13.50 3.52 6.25
C GLY A 58 13.35 2.54 5.09
N GLY A 59 14.22 2.64 4.07
CA GLY A 59 14.20 1.74 2.92
C GLY A 59 13.00 1.94 1.98
N ARG A 60 12.26 3.03 2.11
CA ARG A 60 11.00 3.28 1.38
C ARG A 60 11.22 3.77 -0.04
N THR A 61 10.47 3.22 -0.99
CA THR A 61 10.39 3.73 -2.37
C THR A 61 9.47 4.94 -2.47
N ALA A 62 9.55 5.66 -3.59
CA ALA A 62 8.65 6.77 -3.88
C ALA A 62 7.18 6.35 -3.85
N LEU A 63 6.85 5.16 -4.39
CA LEU A 63 5.48 4.64 -4.36
C LEU A 63 5.00 4.34 -2.95
N LEU A 64 5.85 3.75 -2.09
CA LEU A 64 5.44 3.47 -0.72
C LEU A 64 5.22 4.75 0.10
N VAL A 65 6.06 5.79 -0.02
CA VAL A 65 5.83 7.05 0.70
C VAL A 65 4.59 7.77 0.19
N ALA A 66 4.31 7.75 -1.11
CA ALA A 66 3.08 8.29 -1.69
C ALA A 66 1.83 7.54 -1.16
N THR A 67 1.89 6.21 -1.08
CA THR A 67 0.82 5.38 -0.53
C THR A 67 0.57 5.69 0.95
N ARG A 68 1.62 5.81 1.75
CA ARG A 68 1.53 6.16 3.17
C ARG A 68 0.89 7.53 3.40
N ALA A 69 1.25 8.50 2.58
CA ALA A 69 0.70 9.86 2.65
C ALA A 69 -0.67 10.01 1.95
N ASN A 70 -1.17 8.96 1.31
CA ASN A 70 -2.36 8.95 0.48
C ASN A 70 -2.31 9.99 -0.68
N HIS A 71 -1.14 10.17 -1.26
CA HIS A 71 -0.96 11.02 -2.43
C HIS A 71 -1.36 10.27 -3.71
N VAL A 72 -2.67 10.18 -3.95
CA VAL A 72 -3.29 9.33 -4.99
C VAL A 72 -2.71 9.60 -6.37
N GLU A 73 -2.61 10.88 -6.77
CA GLU A 73 -2.09 11.26 -8.09
C GLU A 73 -0.61 10.91 -8.27
N VAL A 74 0.21 11.08 -7.22
CA VAL A 74 1.62 10.66 -7.23
C VAL A 74 1.74 9.14 -7.34
N ALA A 75 0.93 8.40 -6.57
CA ALA A 75 0.91 6.95 -6.64
C ALA A 75 0.50 6.47 -8.05
N ARG A 76 -0.51 7.09 -8.67
CA ARG A 76 -0.95 6.79 -10.03
C ARG A 76 0.20 6.94 -11.03
N LEU A 77 0.90 8.09 -11.02
CA LEU A 77 2.03 8.37 -11.92
C LEU A 77 3.15 7.32 -11.76
N LEU A 78 3.47 6.95 -10.52
CA LEU A 78 4.52 5.97 -10.22
C LEU A 78 4.11 4.56 -10.68
N ILE A 79 2.85 4.15 -10.44
CA ILE A 79 2.30 2.84 -10.86
C ILE A 79 2.30 2.75 -12.39
N GLU A 80 1.85 3.79 -13.09
CA GLU A 80 1.83 3.87 -14.56
C GLU A 80 3.25 3.84 -15.15
N ALA A 81 4.22 4.45 -14.47
CA ALA A 81 5.63 4.39 -14.84
C ALA A 81 6.27 3.01 -14.61
N GLY A 82 5.60 2.11 -13.92
CA GLY A 82 6.06 0.74 -13.68
C GLY A 82 6.73 0.50 -12.32
N ALA A 83 6.57 1.40 -11.34
CA ALA A 83 7.10 1.19 -10.00
C ALA A 83 6.68 -0.17 -9.42
N ASP A 84 7.56 -0.77 -8.61
CA ASP A 84 7.30 -2.07 -7.98
C ASP A 84 6.33 -1.91 -6.81
N VAL A 85 5.13 -2.45 -6.98
CA VAL A 85 4.04 -2.43 -5.99
C VAL A 85 4.31 -3.36 -4.80
N ASN A 86 5.35 -4.22 -4.89
CA ASN A 86 5.75 -5.19 -3.87
C ASN A 86 7.11 -4.84 -3.22
N ALA A 87 7.69 -3.67 -3.51
CA ALA A 87 8.97 -3.25 -2.96
C ALA A 87 8.88 -3.08 -1.45
N LYS A 88 9.55 -3.96 -0.68
CA LYS A 88 9.54 -3.95 0.78
C LYS A 88 10.45 -2.85 1.34
N ASP A 89 10.00 -2.15 2.37
CA ASP A 89 10.82 -1.27 3.20
C ASP A 89 11.54 -2.05 4.33
N ASP A 90 12.25 -1.33 5.21
CA ASP A 90 13.03 -1.92 6.30
C ASP A 90 12.18 -2.70 7.33
N ILE A 91 10.86 -2.44 7.37
CA ILE A 91 9.90 -3.12 8.26
C ILE A 91 8.97 -4.08 7.50
N ARG A 92 9.32 -4.42 6.25
CA ARG A 92 8.60 -5.34 5.38
C ARG A 92 7.24 -4.83 4.88
N ASP A 93 6.93 -3.53 5.01
CA ASP A 93 5.78 -2.93 4.35
C ASP A 93 6.04 -2.78 2.84
N THR A 94 5.04 -3.09 2.03
CA THR A 94 5.01 -2.80 0.59
C THR A 94 3.92 -1.78 0.28
N PRO A 95 3.93 -1.11 -0.90
CA PRO A 95 2.80 -0.30 -1.33
C PRO A 95 1.46 -1.07 -1.27
N PHE A 96 1.44 -2.33 -1.73
CA PHE A 96 0.25 -3.18 -1.67
C PHE A 96 -0.22 -3.45 -0.24
N LEU A 97 0.67 -3.98 0.62
CA LEU A 97 0.34 -4.31 2.01
C LEU A 97 -0.14 -3.09 2.78
N TYR A 98 0.55 -1.94 2.61
CA TYR A 98 0.20 -0.71 3.30
C TYR A 98 -1.14 -0.14 2.82
N ALA A 99 -1.40 -0.17 1.50
CA ALA A 99 -2.68 0.28 0.96
C ALA A 99 -3.85 -0.54 1.52
N GLY A 100 -3.68 -1.86 1.63
CA GLY A 100 -4.65 -2.76 2.26
C GLY A 100 -4.83 -2.47 3.75
N ALA A 101 -3.73 -2.37 4.50
CA ALA A 101 -3.78 -2.16 5.94
C ALA A 101 -4.45 -0.84 6.36
N GLU A 102 -4.27 0.23 5.58
CA GLU A 102 -4.67 1.59 5.94
C GLU A 102 -5.86 2.12 5.12
N GLY A 103 -6.55 1.25 4.41
CA GLY A 103 -7.76 1.64 3.67
C GLY A 103 -7.51 2.62 2.52
N ARG A 104 -6.35 2.55 1.86
CA ARG A 104 -6.02 3.42 0.72
C ARG A 104 -6.65 2.89 -0.56
N ASN A 105 -7.98 2.81 -0.60
CA ASN A 105 -8.77 2.04 -1.57
C ASN A 105 -8.50 2.44 -3.03
N GLU A 106 -8.35 3.74 -3.33
CA GLU A 106 -8.04 4.19 -4.69
C GLU A 106 -6.66 3.68 -5.13
N ILE A 107 -5.65 3.77 -4.25
CA ILE A 107 -4.30 3.28 -4.53
C ILE A 107 -4.29 1.77 -4.60
N LEU A 108 -4.99 1.08 -3.69
CA LEU A 108 -5.12 -0.37 -3.70
C LEU A 108 -5.74 -0.87 -5.01
N GLY A 109 -6.82 -0.22 -5.47
CA GLY A 109 -7.45 -0.55 -6.75
C GLY A 109 -6.49 -0.39 -7.94
N MET A 110 -5.72 0.70 -7.98
CA MET A 110 -4.70 0.90 -9.01
C MET A 110 -3.61 -0.17 -8.97
N ILE A 111 -3.14 -0.53 -7.77
CA ILE A 111 -2.14 -1.60 -7.58
C ILE A 111 -2.68 -2.94 -8.08
N LEU A 112 -3.89 -3.32 -7.67
CA LEU A 112 -4.52 -4.58 -8.10
C LEU A 112 -4.76 -4.63 -9.60
N ALA A 113 -5.18 -3.52 -10.21
CA ALA A 113 -5.39 -3.40 -11.66
C ALA A 113 -4.12 -3.65 -12.49
N THR A 114 -2.92 -3.53 -11.89
CA THR A 114 -1.66 -3.89 -12.58
C THR A 114 -1.48 -5.40 -12.80
N GLY A 115 -2.19 -6.24 -12.05
CA GLY A 115 -1.98 -7.69 -12.01
C GLY A 115 -0.62 -8.12 -11.42
N ARG A 116 0.14 -7.20 -10.82
CA ARG A 116 1.51 -7.46 -10.30
C ARG A 116 1.56 -7.60 -8.78
N ALA A 117 0.46 -7.33 -8.07
CA ALA A 117 0.41 -7.46 -6.62
C ALA A 117 0.62 -8.92 -6.20
N ARG A 118 1.50 -9.16 -5.24
CA ARG A 118 1.70 -10.46 -4.62
C ARG A 118 0.74 -10.57 -3.44
N LEU A 119 -0.34 -11.30 -3.62
CA LEU A 119 -1.39 -11.44 -2.61
C LEU A 119 -0.94 -12.24 -1.39
N ASP A 120 0.09 -13.07 -1.55
CA ASP A 120 0.75 -13.90 -0.52
C ASP A 120 1.90 -13.19 0.21
N ASP A 121 2.26 -11.97 -0.19
CA ASP A 121 3.26 -11.19 0.56
C ASP A 121 2.72 -10.87 1.97
N THR A 122 3.62 -10.97 2.95
CA THR A 122 3.29 -10.76 4.36
C THR A 122 4.03 -9.57 4.95
N ASN A 123 3.36 -8.87 5.88
CA ASN A 123 3.93 -7.83 6.71
C ASN A 123 4.89 -8.42 7.78
N ARG A 124 5.41 -7.57 8.69
CA ARG A 124 6.30 -7.98 9.79
C ARG A 124 5.69 -8.94 10.82
N TYR A 125 4.38 -9.10 10.80
CA TYR A 125 3.64 -10.02 11.69
C TYR A 125 3.18 -11.29 10.96
N GLY A 126 3.67 -11.53 9.76
CA GLY A 126 3.29 -12.67 8.95
C GLY A 126 1.88 -12.57 8.35
N GLY A 127 1.22 -11.42 8.42
CA GLY A 127 -0.15 -11.24 7.91
C GLY A 127 -0.19 -10.76 6.47
N VAL A 128 -1.05 -11.35 5.65
CA VAL A 128 -1.43 -10.85 4.31
C VAL A 128 -2.36 -9.65 4.43
N ALA A 129 -2.56 -8.88 3.36
CA ALA A 129 -3.23 -7.57 3.37
C ALA A 129 -4.64 -7.55 4.02
N ILE A 130 -5.40 -8.64 3.91
CA ILE A 130 -6.77 -8.71 4.45
C ILE A 130 -6.81 -8.74 5.99
N ILE A 131 -5.75 -9.26 6.63
CA ILE A 131 -5.68 -9.35 8.09
C ILE A 131 -5.66 -7.95 8.73
N PRO A 132 -4.68 -7.07 8.43
CA PRO A 132 -4.68 -5.72 8.99
C PRO A 132 -5.87 -4.87 8.48
N ALA A 133 -6.41 -5.11 7.28
CA ALA A 133 -7.62 -4.44 6.81
C ALA A 133 -8.82 -4.74 7.74
N ALA A 134 -8.98 -6.00 8.14
CA ALA A 134 -10.01 -6.41 9.08
C ALA A 134 -9.78 -5.85 10.49
N HIS A 135 -8.53 -5.86 10.98
CA HIS A 135 -8.12 -5.28 12.26
C HIS A 135 -8.44 -3.78 12.35
N HIS A 136 -8.04 -3.01 11.34
CA HIS A 136 -8.18 -1.55 11.38
C HIS A 136 -9.61 -1.06 11.04
N GLY A 137 -10.53 -1.98 10.79
CA GLY A 137 -11.94 -1.62 10.56
C GLY A 137 -12.19 -0.99 9.18
N HIS A 138 -11.61 -1.56 8.13
CA HIS A 138 -11.76 -1.09 6.74
C HIS A 138 -12.64 -2.04 5.91
N PRO A 139 -13.98 -2.02 6.05
CA PRO A 139 -14.88 -2.97 5.37
C PRO A 139 -14.80 -2.88 3.84
N GLU A 140 -14.64 -1.67 3.29
CA GLU A 140 -14.49 -1.49 1.84
C GLU A 140 -13.19 -2.10 1.31
N THR A 141 -12.10 -1.97 2.06
CA THR A 141 -10.83 -2.63 1.71
C THR A 141 -10.96 -4.15 1.75
N VAL A 142 -11.64 -4.68 2.79
CA VAL A 142 -11.93 -6.12 2.88
C VAL A 142 -12.72 -6.57 1.66
N ARG A 143 -13.76 -5.82 1.24
CA ARG A 143 -14.55 -6.11 0.05
C ARG A 143 -13.68 -6.17 -1.22
N ILE A 144 -12.84 -5.14 -1.44
CA ILE A 144 -11.92 -5.08 -2.58
C ILE A 144 -10.97 -6.29 -2.60
N LEU A 145 -10.41 -6.66 -1.45
CA LEU A 145 -9.48 -7.78 -1.36
C LEU A 145 -10.17 -9.14 -1.57
N LEU A 146 -11.43 -9.27 -1.16
CA LEU A 146 -12.24 -10.48 -1.39
C LEU A 146 -12.63 -10.70 -2.86
N GLU A 147 -12.48 -9.69 -3.73
CA GLU A 147 -12.62 -9.86 -5.19
C GLU A 147 -11.37 -10.46 -5.85
N THR A 148 -10.32 -10.74 -5.07
CA THR A 148 -9.06 -11.34 -5.51
C THR A 148 -8.92 -12.78 -5.00
N ASP A 149 -7.86 -13.48 -5.43
CA ASP A 149 -7.51 -14.82 -4.93
C ASP A 149 -6.72 -14.77 -3.59
N ILE A 150 -6.92 -13.73 -2.75
CA ILE A 150 -6.23 -13.64 -1.46
C ILE A 150 -6.65 -14.78 -0.54
N ASP A 151 -5.69 -15.38 0.18
CA ASP A 151 -5.99 -16.42 1.16
C ASP A 151 -6.74 -15.83 2.37
N ILE A 152 -8.07 -16.03 2.38
CA ILE A 152 -8.97 -15.51 3.41
C ILE A 152 -8.72 -16.15 4.78
N ASP A 153 -8.20 -17.37 4.80
CA ASP A 153 -7.92 -18.16 5.99
C ASP A 153 -6.44 -18.15 6.39
N HIS A 154 -5.65 -17.27 5.76
CA HIS A 154 -4.24 -17.09 6.14
C HIS A 154 -4.08 -16.87 7.63
N VAL A 155 -3.13 -17.60 8.24
CA VAL A 155 -2.82 -17.51 9.68
C VAL A 155 -1.50 -16.78 9.85
N ASN A 156 -1.51 -15.67 10.55
CA ASN A 156 -0.32 -14.88 10.82
C ASN A 156 0.59 -15.46 11.94
N ASP A 157 1.70 -14.80 12.23
CA ASP A 157 2.67 -15.24 13.25
C ASP A 157 2.09 -15.26 14.68
N LEU A 158 0.94 -14.64 14.93
CA LEU A 158 0.23 -14.70 16.20
C LEU A 158 -0.72 -15.92 16.28
N GLY A 159 -0.96 -16.61 15.17
CA GLY A 159 -1.92 -17.69 15.07
C GLY A 159 -3.34 -17.19 14.77
N TRP A 160 -3.47 -16.00 14.16
CA TRP A 160 -4.75 -15.35 13.92
C TRP A 160 -5.04 -15.19 12.43
N THR A 161 -6.29 -15.45 12.07
CA THR A 161 -6.87 -15.13 10.77
C THR A 161 -7.45 -13.71 10.76
N ALA A 162 -7.86 -13.21 9.60
CA ALA A 162 -8.59 -11.94 9.49
C ALA A 162 -9.88 -11.96 10.34
N LEU A 163 -10.57 -13.10 10.39
CA LEU A 163 -11.78 -13.27 11.20
C LEU A 163 -11.48 -13.17 12.71
N ILE A 164 -10.39 -13.79 13.18
CA ILE A 164 -9.94 -13.68 14.57
C ILE A 164 -9.56 -12.23 14.90
N GLU A 165 -8.79 -11.54 14.06
CA GLU A 165 -8.39 -10.15 14.32
C GLU A 165 -9.60 -9.21 14.38
N ALA A 166 -10.58 -9.36 13.49
CA ALA A 166 -11.82 -8.59 13.54
C ALA A 166 -12.59 -8.79 14.85
N VAL A 167 -12.55 -10.00 15.42
CA VAL A 167 -13.21 -10.32 16.70
C VAL A 167 -12.38 -9.81 17.88
N ILE A 168 -11.07 -10.11 17.93
CA ILE A 168 -10.23 -9.81 19.11
C ILE A 168 -9.92 -8.32 19.24
N LEU A 169 -9.62 -7.65 18.13
CA LEU A 169 -9.14 -6.27 18.11
C LEU A 169 -10.26 -5.27 17.81
N GLY A 170 -11.39 -5.75 17.28
CA GLY A 170 -12.58 -4.96 17.06
C GLY A 170 -13.34 -4.63 18.35
N ASP A 171 -14.28 -3.71 18.24
CA ASP A 171 -15.17 -3.28 19.33
C ASP A 171 -16.54 -3.98 19.33
N GLY A 172 -16.78 -4.88 18.37
CA GLY A 172 -18.07 -5.57 18.18
C GLY A 172 -19.18 -4.70 17.56
N GLY A 173 -18.86 -3.45 17.23
CA GLY A 173 -19.77 -2.48 16.62
C GLY A 173 -20.11 -2.78 15.15
N PRO A 174 -20.94 -1.91 14.51
CA PRO A 174 -21.47 -2.15 13.16
C PRO A 174 -20.39 -2.38 12.11
N VAL A 175 -19.24 -1.69 12.20
CA VAL A 175 -18.12 -1.83 11.27
C VAL A 175 -17.54 -3.26 11.31
N TYR A 176 -17.31 -3.78 12.51
CA TYR A 176 -16.77 -5.14 12.68
C TYR A 176 -17.81 -6.22 12.40
N GLN A 177 -19.09 -5.95 12.66
CA GLN A 177 -20.18 -6.83 12.23
C GLN A 177 -20.24 -6.94 10.70
N GLU A 178 -20.04 -5.81 9.99
CA GLU A 178 -19.96 -5.82 8.52
C GLU A 178 -18.74 -6.61 8.04
N ILE A 179 -17.55 -6.35 8.59
CA ILE A 179 -16.32 -7.07 8.22
C ILE A 179 -16.47 -8.58 8.44
N VAL A 180 -16.95 -8.99 9.61
CA VAL A 180 -17.23 -10.40 9.90
C VAL A 180 -18.25 -10.97 8.90
N GLY A 181 -19.30 -10.20 8.59
CA GLY A 181 -20.29 -10.57 7.59
C GLY A 181 -19.66 -10.83 6.21
N LEU A 182 -18.80 -9.93 5.74
CA LEU A 182 -18.08 -10.06 4.47
C LEU A 182 -17.17 -11.30 4.45
N LEU A 183 -16.36 -11.46 5.49
CA LEU A 183 -15.45 -12.62 5.59
C LEU A 183 -16.21 -13.95 5.60
N VAL A 184 -17.27 -14.05 6.39
CA VAL A 184 -18.09 -15.26 6.47
C VAL A 184 -18.84 -15.54 5.16
N ASP A 185 -19.40 -14.50 4.50
CA ASP A 185 -20.08 -14.66 3.20
C ASP A 185 -19.12 -15.09 2.10
N ALA A 186 -17.85 -14.70 2.19
CA ALA A 186 -16.80 -15.15 1.28
C ALA A 186 -16.21 -16.52 1.64
N GLY A 187 -16.69 -17.18 2.70
CA GLY A 187 -16.32 -18.54 3.06
C GLY A 187 -15.19 -18.66 4.08
N ALA A 188 -14.86 -17.58 4.82
CA ALA A 188 -13.88 -17.69 5.90
C ALA A 188 -14.27 -18.74 6.93
N ASN A 189 -13.33 -19.61 7.27
CA ASN A 189 -13.54 -20.70 8.20
C ASN A 189 -13.42 -20.25 9.67
N ASN A 190 -14.17 -20.94 10.56
CA ASN A 190 -14.11 -20.71 12.00
C ASN A 190 -12.89 -21.41 12.62
N ILE A 191 -11.68 -21.07 12.11
CA ILE A 191 -10.39 -21.67 12.49
C ILE A 191 -10.01 -21.24 13.90
N PRO A 192 -9.66 -22.17 14.82
CA PRO A 192 -9.26 -21.80 16.17
C PRO A 192 -7.89 -21.14 16.21
N ASP A 193 -7.69 -20.29 17.19
CA ASP A 193 -6.38 -19.73 17.56
C ASP A 193 -5.46 -20.81 18.21
N ARG A 194 -4.27 -20.38 18.65
CA ARG A 194 -3.28 -21.27 19.30
C ARG A 194 -3.76 -21.87 20.63
N ASP A 195 -4.73 -21.25 21.29
CA ASP A 195 -5.35 -21.75 22.53
C ASP A 195 -6.55 -22.66 22.26
N GLY A 196 -6.83 -22.94 20.98
CA GLY A 196 -7.93 -23.79 20.54
C GLY A 196 -9.31 -23.12 20.57
N LYS A 197 -9.35 -21.79 20.69
CA LYS A 197 -10.58 -21.01 20.72
C LYS A 197 -10.95 -20.56 19.30
N THR A 198 -12.17 -20.89 18.88
CA THR A 198 -12.69 -20.43 17.60
C THR A 198 -13.09 -18.96 17.62
N PRO A 199 -13.10 -18.25 16.47
CA PRO A 199 -13.61 -16.88 16.36
C PRO A 199 -15.00 -16.69 16.98
N SER A 200 -15.92 -17.65 16.82
CA SER A 200 -17.27 -17.57 17.42
C SER A 200 -17.24 -17.68 18.96
N GLN A 201 -16.37 -18.53 19.51
CA GLN A 201 -16.17 -18.63 20.96
C GLN A 201 -15.55 -17.35 21.53
N LEU A 202 -14.52 -16.81 20.87
CA LEU A 202 -13.90 -15.54 21.23
C LEU A 202 -14.90 -14.38 21.20
N ALA A 203 -15.79 -14.34 20.20
CA ALA A 203 -16.85 -13.34 20.11
C ALA A 203 -17.83 -13.42 21.31
N ARG A 204 -18.24 -14.65 21.71
CA ARG A 204 -19.10 -14.85 22.88
C ARG A 204 -18.42 -14.43 24.18
N GLU A 205 -17.14 -14.77 24.38
CA GLU A 205 -16.37 -14.35 25.56
C GLU A 205 -16.27 -12.81 25.68
N ARG A 206 -16.32 -12.11 24.55
CA ARG A 206 -16.32 -10.64 24.52
C ARG A 206 -17.73 -10.02 24.61
N GLY A 207 -18.79 -10.85 24.63
CA GLY A 207 -20.18 -10.37 24.64
C GLY A 207 -20.65 -9.87 23.24
N PHE A 208 -19.98 -10.28 22.19
CA PHE A 208 -20.32 -9.92 20.79
C PHE A 208 -21.28 -10.96 20.19
N ASP A 209 -22.45 -11.15 20.81
CA ASP A 209 -23.38 -12.22 20.45
C ASP A 209 -23.82 -12.18 18.98
N ALA A 210 -24.06 -10.98 18.42
CA ALA A 210 -24.44 -10.84 17.02
C ALA A 210 -23.33 -11.33 16.06
N ILE A 211 -22.06 -11.09 16.40
CA ILE A 211 -20.90 -11.59 15.67
C ILE A 211 -20.80 -13.12 15.80
N ALA A 212 -20.90 -13.64 17.01
CA ALA A 212 -20.84 -15.07 17.26
C ALA A 212 -21.91 -15.84 16.44
N GLU A 213 -23.16 -15.38 16.52
CA GLU A 213 -24.26 -15.95 15.76
C GLU A 213 -24.05 -15.84 14.24
N ARG A 214 -23.46 -14.74 13.77
CA ARG A 214 -23.16 -14.56 12.34
C ARG A 214 -22.15 -15.59 11.83
N ILE A 215 -21.10 -15.84 12.63
CA ILE A 215 -20.06 -16.83 12.30
C ILE A 215 -20.66 -18.24 12.32
N GLU A 216 -21.47 -18.59 13.34
CA GLU A 216 -22.07 -19.91 13.49
C GLU A 216 -23.11 -20.26 12.40
N ARG A 217 -23.81 -19.26 11.88
CA ARG A 217 -24.76 -19.43 10.75
C ARG A 217 -24.07 -19.73 9.42
N GLY A 218 -22.81 -19.33 9.26
CA GLY A 218 -22.09 -19.49 8.00
C GLY A 218 -22.56 -18.53 6.88
N PRO A 219 -22.13 -18.78 5.62
CA PRO A 219 -22.44 -17.92 4.48
C PRO A 219 -23.95 -17.75 4.25
N ARG A 220 -24.34 -16.58 3.74
CA ARG A 220 -25.70 -16.37 3.25
C ARG A 220 -25.85 -17.06 1.89
N SER A 221 -26.89 -17.88 1.76
CA SER A 221 -27.28 -18.54 0.52
C SER A 221 -27.87 -17.56 -0.48
#